data_0ce1fb98eb36d6a7dfe0d5d5facb2898
#
_entry.id   0ce1fb98eb36d6a7dfe0d5d5facb2898
#
_cell.length_a   1.000
_cell.length_b   1.000
_cell.length_c   1.000
_cell.angle_alpha   90.00
_cell.angle_beta   90.00
_cell.angle_gamma   90.00
#
_symmetry.space_group_name_H-M   'P 1'
#
loop_
_entity.id
_entity.type
_entity.pdbx_description
1 polymer ?
#
loop_
_entity_poly.entity_id
_entity_poly.type
_entity_poly.pdbx_seq_one_letter_code
_entity_poly.pdbx_strand_id
1 'polypeptide(L)'
;MKSLGNFPDPFLAEICAQPDALRRAAASLVEQRESLERIREAGANARTIVFTGMGSSYDACYPAVNDLAGRGVPSVLVDTAELLHFRRAILTPHTLLIIVSQSGESAEIVKLVSDLAKQRSRPFVVSITNGLNNDLAHRADITLDTWVGLETGPSTITFSGSMATLSGIARLLAGDSVDTAIDRTRTAAEGAALAAERMLEEPEARGEELASWMAGRDVMVVLGRGPARAAAEMGALLLKECGIMAESLESAMFRHGPLELAGPGMSAIVLATEPETRRLDLGLAADLVQAGVAVLVVTPDGEEPKGAHAVATGFLDRALMSAVSIIPVQLLAWKLAVSSGRTPGAYTRASKVTTRE
;
A
#
# COMPACT_ATOMS: atom_id res chain seq x y z
N MET A 1 -19.66 -24.95 9.65
CA MET A 1 -18.94 -23.73 9.32
C MET A 1 -18.89 -22.88 10.57
N LYS A 2 -17.70 -22.50 11.05
CA LYS A 2 -17.61 -21.46 12.07
C LYS A 2 -18.02 -20.15 11.39
N SER A 3 -19.10 -19.53 11.83
CA SER A 3 -19.44 -18.18 11.46
C SER A 3 -18.30 -17.29 11.95
N LEU A 4 -17.55 -16.71 11.05
CA LEU A 4 -16.57 -15.68 11.37
C LEU A 4 -17.24 -14.31 11.62
N GLY A 5 -18.55 -14.26 11.65
CA GLY A 5 -19.32 -13.10 12.02
C GLY A 5 -19.33 -12.78 13.52
N ASN A 6 -18.56 -13.53 14.34
CA ASN A 6 -18.32 -13.17 15.72
C ASN A 6 -17.02 -12.38 15.80
N PHE A 7 -17.14 -11.10 15.85
CA PHE A 7 -16.09 -10.19 16.22
C PHE A 7 -15.50 -10.59 17.60
N PRO A 8 -14.16 -10.65 17.79
CA PRO A 8 -13.15 -10.18 16.84
C PRO A 8 -12.62 -11.29 15.91
N ASP A 9 -12.91 -11.19 14.62
CA ASP A 9 -12.13 -11.84 13.58
C ASP A 9 -10.79 -11.10 13.48
N PRO A 10 -9.63 -11.75 13.60
CA PRO A 10 -8.34 -11.04 13.59
C PRO A 10 -8.15 -10.16 12.34
N PHE A 11 -8.52 -10.66 11.17
CA PHE A 11 -8.33 -9.89 9.93
C PHE A 11 -9.31 -8.71 9.83
N LEU A 12 -10.60 -8.91 10.15
CA LEU A 12 -11.58 -7.83 10.18
C LEU A 12 -11.23 -6.81 11.27
N ALA A 13 -10.76 -7.27 12.43
CA ALA A 13 -10.30 -6.40 13.50
C ALA A 13 -9.11 -5.53 13.08
N GLU A 14 -8.14 -6.10 12.36
CA GLU A 14 -6.99 -5.38 11.83
C GLU A 14 -7.41 -4.37 10.73
N ILE A 15 -8.38 -4.72 9.87
CA ILE A 15 -8.97 -3.76 8.92
C ILE A 15 -9.59 -2.58 9.68
N CYS A 16 -10.37 -2.84 10.73
CA CYS A 16 -11.02 -1.80 11.54
C CYS A 16 -10.04 -0.97 12.39
N ALA A 17 -8.84 -1.46 12.63
CA ALA A 17 -7.80 -0.75 13.40
C ALA A 17 -6.95 0.22 12.55
N GLN A 18 -7.15 0.29 11.23
CA GLN A 18 -6.37 1.14 10.34
C GLN A 18 -6.46 2.64 10.65
N PRO A 19 -7.63 3.22 11.05
CA PRO A 19 -7.68 4.63 11.47
C PRO A 19 -6.69 4.95 12.60
N ASP A 20 -6.64 4.12 13.63
CA ASP A 20 -5.71 4.28 14.73
C ASP A 20 -4.25 4.05 14.32
N ALA A 21 -4.01 3.12 13.40
CA ALA A 21 -2.67 2.88 12.86
C ALA A 21 -2.13 4.10 12.12
N LEU A 22 -2.95 4.77 11.30
CA LEU A 22 -2.59 6.03 10.62
C LEU A 22 -2.21 7.12 11.63
N ARG A 23 -3.02 7.32 12.68
CA ARG A 23 -2.75 8.29 13.74
C ARG A 23 -1.46 7.98 14.48
N ARG A 24 -1.27 6.71 14.90
CA ARG A 24 -0.07 6.29 15.64
C ARG A 24 1.19 6.44 14.82
N ALA A 25 1.19 6.02 13.56
CA ALA A 25 2.35 6.15 12.69
C ALA A 25 2.72 7.63 12.43
N ALA A 26 1.74 8.48 12.22
CA ALA A 26 2.00 9.93 12.09
C ALA A 26 2.49 10.57 13.41
N ALA A 27 1.95 10.13 14.55
CA ALA A 27 2.40 10.61 15.86
C ALA A 27 3.81 10.15 16.21
N SER A 28 4.22 8.93 15.81
CA SER A 28 5.56 8.40 16.07
C SER A 28 6.69 9.27 15.48
N LEU A 29 6.40 10.02 14.41
CA LEU A 29 7.39 10.91 13.79
C LEU A 29 7.82 12.05 14.70
N VAL A 30 7.00 12.45 15.68
CA VAL A 30 7.36 13.48 16.66
C VAL A 30 8.54 13.00 17.54
N GLU A 31 8.45 11.78 18.00
CA GLU A 31 9.50 11.18 18.87
C GLU A 31 10.76 10.79 18.06
N GLN A 32 10.62 10.68 16.75
CA GLN A 32 11.70 10.30 15.84
C GLN A 32 12.31 11.51 15.11
N ARG A 33 12.16 12.71 15.66
CA ARG A 33 12.61 13.99 15.08
C ARG A 33 14.10 13.98 14.70
N GLU A 34 14.98 13.50 15.57
CA GLU A 34 16.42 13.44 15.31
C GLU A 34 16.73 12.56 14.09
N SER A 35 16.04 11.43 13.97
CA SER A 35 16.13 10.54 12.80
C SER A 35 15.68 11.25 11.52
N LEU A 36 14.61 12.05 11.57
CA LEU A 36 14.13 12.82 10.43
C LEU A 36 15.13 13.91 10.01
N GLU A 37 15.79 14.61 10.94
CA GLU A 37 16.86 15.57 10.59
C GLU A 37 18.02 14.89 9.85
N ARG A 38 18.46 13.73 10.31
CA ARG A 38 19.52 12.95 9.66
C ARG A 38 19.10 12.45 8.28
N ILE A 39 17.81 12.06 8.10
CA ILE A 39 17.25 11.69 6.78
C ILE A 39 17.28 12.90 5.85
N ARG A 40 16.88 14.08 6.33
CA ARG A 40 16.90 15.32 5.56
C ARG A 40 18.31 15.65 5.06
N GLU A 41 19.31 15.55 5.95
CA GLU A 41 20.71 15.77 5.61
C GLU A 41 21.23 14.74 4.60
N ALA A 42 20.91 13.47 4.77
CA ALA A 42 21.27 12.41 3.83
C ALA A 42 20.61 12.63 2.46
N GLY A 43 19.33 13.04 2.44
CA GLY A 43 18.59 13.35 1.22
C GLY A 43 19.19 14.54 0.45
N ALA A 44 19.62 15.58 1.14
CA ALA A 44 20.26 16.75 0.52
C ALA A 44 21.59 16.42 -0.18
N ASN A 45 22.27 15.36 0.25
CA ASN A 45 23.53 14.88 -0.32
C ASN A 45 23.33 13.75 -1.35
N ALA A 46 22.14 13.21 -1.49
CA ALA A 46 21.85 12.12 -2.41
C ALA A 46 21.63 12.64 -3.84
N ARG A 47 22.14 11.87 -4.81
CA ARG A 47 21.85 12.09 -6.23
C ARG A 47 20.62 11.33 -6.69
N THR A 48 20.30 10.25 -6.00
CA THR A 48 19.15 9.38 -6.30
C THR A 48 18.61 8.80 -5.01
N ILE A 49 17.31 8.74 -4.90
CA ILE A 49 16.62 8.08 -3.80
C ILE A 49 16.05 6.77 -4.34
N VAL A 50 16.43 5.67 -3.73
CA VAL A 50 15.93 4.33 -4.09
C VAL A 50 15.01 3.84 -2.98
N PHE A 51 13.77 3.55 -3.32
CA PHE A 51 12.81 2.89 -2.45
C PHE A 51 12.78 1.40 -2.79
N THR A 52 12.71 0.57 -1.76
CA THR A 52 12.63 -0.88 -1.94
C THR A 52 11.83 -1.54 -0.82
N GLY A 53 11.29 -2.69 -1.11
CA GLY A 53 10.51 -3.54 -0.22
C GLY A 53 10.07 -4.79 -0.96
N MET A 54 9.28 -5.63 -0.31
CA MET A 54 8.64 -6.81 -0.91
C MET A 54 7.15 -6.80 -0.58
N GLY A 55 6.30 -7.26 -1.53
CA GLY A 55 4.85 -7.33 -1.36
C GLY A 55 4.24 -5.99 -0.94
N SER A 56 3.38 -6.00 0.07
CA SER A 56 2.70 -4.79 0.57
C SER A 56 3.62 -3.64 0.96
N SER A 57 4.82 -3.95 1.44
CA SER A 57 5.83 -2.93 1.79
C SER A 57 6.38 -2.22 0.55
N TYR A 58 6.54 -2.93 -0.56
CA TYR A 58 6.86 -2.35 -1.87
C TYR A 58 5.71 -1.49 -2.37
N ASP A 59 4.49 -2.01 -2.31
CA ASP A 59 3.30 -1.32 -2.80
C ASP A 59 3.05 0.00 -2.05
N ALA A 60 3.30 0.05 -0.75
CA ALA A 60 3.18 1.26 0.07
C ALA A 60 4.07 2.43 -0.38
N CYS A 61 5.13 2.16 -1.16
CA CYS A 61 6.07 3.19 -1.61
C CYS A 61 5.56 4.02 -2.79
N TYR A 62 4.57 3.55 -3.56
CA TYR A 62 4.11 4.24 -4.78
C TYR A 62 3.77 5.72 -4.59
N PRO A 63 2.98 6.13 -3.57
CA PRO A 63 2.64 7.55 -3.39
C PRO A 63 3.86 8.43 -3.12
N ALA A 64 4.77 7.98 -2.27
CA ALA A 64 5.99 8.72 -1.93
C ALA A 64 6.90 8.91 -3.16
N VAL A 65 7.13 7.84 -3.92
CA VAL A 65 7.98 7.88 -5.12
C VAL A 65 7.35 8.78 -6.19
N ASN A 66 6.04 8.69 -6.41
CA ASN A 66 5.34 9.53 -7.39
C ASN A 66 5.34 11.01 -6.98
N ASP A 67 5.16 11.33 -5.69
CA ASP A 67 5.22 12.73 -5.21
C ASP A 67 6.62 13.32 -5.43
N LEU A 68 7.67 12.61 -5.03
CA LEU A 68 9.05 13.04 -5.22
C LEU A 68 9.42 13.22 -6.70
N ALA A 69 9.14 12.21 -7.52
CA ALA A 69 9.42 12.27 -8.96
C ALA A 69 8.64 13.41 -9.64
N GLY A 70 7.37 13.62 -9.26
CA GLY A 70 6.54 14.72 -9.74
C GLY A 70 7.07 16.12 -9.37
N ARG A 71 7.90 16.21 -8.32
CA ARG A 71 8.61 17.43 -7.90
C ARG A 71 10.03 17.53 -8.46
N GLY A 72 10.42 16.60 -9.34
CA GLY A 72 11.76 16.61 -9.95
C GLY A 72 12.86 16.04 -9.04
N VAL A 73 12.51 15.41 -7.92
CA VAL A 73 13.48 14.71 -7.07
C VAL A 73 13.75 13.32 -7.66
N PRO A 74 15.00 12.99 -8.07
CA PRO A 74 15.30 11.70 -8.68
C PRO A 74 15.03 10.54 -7.70
N SER A 75 13.92 9.86 -7.92
CA SER A 75 13.47 8.75 -7.07
C SER A 75 12.98 7.57 -7.92
N VAL A 76 13.32 6.37 -7.49
CA VAL A 76 12.93 5.12 -8.17
C VAL A 76 12.44 4.10 -7.15
N LEU A 77 11.50 3.26 -7.58
CA LEU A 77 10.99 2.13 -6.83
C LEU A 77 11.46 0.83 -7.51
N VAL A 78 12.14 -0.02 -6.76
CA VAL A 78 12.63 -1.32 -7.25
C VAL A 78 12.34 -2.34 -6.16
N ASP A 79 11.74 -3.49 -6.50
CA ASP A 79 11.59 -4.56 -5.51
C ASP A 79 12.96 -5.10 -5.05
N THR A 80 12.99 -5.64 -3.84
CA THR A 80 14.28 -5.97 -3.21
C THR A 80 15.00 -7.11 -3.93
N ALA A 81 14.28 -8.07 -4.51
CA ALA A 81 14.90 -9.19 -5.24
C ALA A 81 15.57 -8.71 -6.52
N GLU A 82 14.89 -7.88 -7.33
CA GLU A 82 15.49 -7.25 -8.52
C GLU A 82 16.68 -6.35 -8.16
N LEU A 83 16.55 -5.58 -7.07
CA LEU A 83 17.63 -4.71 -6.59
C LEU A 83 18.86 -5.53 -6.18
N LEU A 84 18.64 -6.62 -5.44
CA LEU A 84 19.69 -7.51 -4.93
C LEU A 84 20.44 -8.21 -6.07
N HIS A 85 19.72 -8.77 -7.03
CA HIS A 85 20.29 -9.66 -8.03
C HIS A 85 20.72 -8.97 -9.33
N PHE A 86 19.99 -7.94 -9.77
CA PHE A 86 20.17 -7.39 -11.12
C PHE A 86 20.48 -5.89 -11.17
N ARG A 87 20.09 -5.11 -10.13
CA ARG A 87 20.16 -3.64 -10.15
C ARG A 87 21.05 -3.04 -9.07
N ARG A 88 21.88 -3.85 -8.44
CA ARG A 88 22.71 -3.44 -7.30
C ARG A 88 23.68 -2.29 -7.63
N ALA A 89 24.09 -2.14 -8.88
CA ALA A 89 24.99 -1.08 -9.31
C ALA A 89 24.44 0.35 -9.13
N ILE A 90 23.11 0.52 -8.96
CA ILE A 90 22.52 1.83 -8.66
C ILE A 90 22.73 2.26 -7.20
N LEU A 91 23.14 1.32 -6.33
CA LEU A 91 23.40 1.58 -4.91
C LEU A 91 24.83 2.09 -4.74
N THR A 92 24.99 3.39 -4.79
CA THR A 92 26.27 4.09 -4.64
C THR A 92 26.35 4.87 -3.33
N PRO A 93 27.49 5.43 -2.92
CA PRO A 93 27.59 6.32 -1.75
C PRO A 93 26.73 7.60 -1.88
N HIS A 94 26.29 7.92 -3.08
CA HIS A 94 25.39 9.06 -3.36
C HIS A 94 23.92 8.64 -3.49
N THR A 95 23.58 7.42 -3.08
CA THR A 95 22.20 6.91 -3.03
C THR A 95 21.68 6.99 -1.60
N LEU A 96 20.49 7.54 -1.43
CA LEU A 96 19.69 7.33 -0.22
C LEU A 96 18.80 6.12 -0.48
N LEU A 97 19.03 5.04 0.26
CA LEU A 97 18.26 3.81 0.16
C LEU A 97 17.22 3.74 1.28
N ILE A 98 15.95 3.75 0.90
CA ILE A 98 14.82 3.63 1.83
C ILE A 98 14.23 2.22 1.69
N ILE A 99 14.33 1.43 2.75
CA ILE A 99 13.85 0.03 2.80
C ILE A 99 12.62 -0.04 3.68
N VAL A 100 11.52 -0.51 3.12
CA VAL A 100 10.28 -0.73 3.87
C VAL A 100 10.09 -2.22 4.10
N SER A 101 9.92 -2.63 5.36
CA SER A 101 9.65 -4.02 5.71
C SER A 101 8.97 -4.08 7.08
N GLN A 102 7.76 -4.58 7.12
CA GLN A 102 7.00 -4.72 8.37
C GLN A 102 7.79 -5.52 9.42
N SER A 103 8.35 -6.66 9.04
CA SER A 103 9.10 -7.54 9.95
C SER A 103 10.59 -7.20 10.08
N GLY A 104 11.17 -6.56 9.05
CA GLY A 104 12.62 -6.40 8.93
C GLY A 104 13.41 -7.69 8.72
N GLU A 105 12.73 -8.82 8.43
CA GLU A 105 13.29 -10.17 8.40
C GLU A 105 13.03 -10.94 7.10
N SER A 106 12.49 -10.30 6.06
CA SER A 106 12.35 -10.94 4.73
C SER A 106 13.71 -11.31 4.18
N ALA A 107 13.82 -12.50 3.59
CA ALA A 107 15.10 -13.11 3.17
C ALA A 107 15.92 -12.17 2.27
N GLU A 108 15.30 -11.61 1.26
CA GLU A 108 15.93 -10.70 0.30
C GLU A 108 16.45 -9.42 0.98
N ILE A 109 15.68 -8.88 1.92
CA ILE A 109 16.03 -7.68 2.68
C ILE A 109 17.21 -7.94 3.59
N VAL A 110 17.16 -9.02 4.38
CA VAL A 110 18.25 -9.43 5.28
C VAL A 110 19.54 -9.65 4.49
N LYS A 111 19.45 -10.32 3.33
CA LYS A 111 20.58 -10.54 2.45
C LYS A 111 21.15 -9.22 1.90
N LEU A 112 20.29 -8.34 1.40
CA LEU A 112 20.69 -7.04 0.86
C LEU A 112 21.46 -6.23 1.90
N VAL A 113 20.88 -6.02 3.09
CA VAL A 113 21.53 -5.20 4.14
C VAL A 113 22.78 -5.87 4.71
N SER A 114 22.81 -7.20 4.81
CA SER A 114 24.01 -7.94 5.21
C SER A 114 25.16 -7.78 4.22
N ASP A 115 24.87 -7.77 2.93
CA ASP A 115 25.85 -7.57 1.90
C ASP A 115 26.32 -6.11 1.81
N LEU A 116 25.42 -5.14 2.00
CA LEU A 116 25.78 -3.72 2.08
C LEU A 116 26.70 -3.42 3.27
N ALA A 117 26.43 -4.03 4.42
CA ALA A 117 27.24 -3.85 5.64
C ALA A 117 28.73 -4.27 5.48
N LYS A 118 29.04 -5.14 4.50
CA LYS A 118 30.41 -5.58 4.20
C LYS A 118 31.18 -4.60 3.29
N GLN A 119 30.49 -3.61 2.70
CA GLN A 119 31.08 -2.67 1.76
C GLN A 119 31.67 -1.46 2.47
N ARG A 120 32.87 -1.04 2.06
CA ARG A 120 33.51 0.20 2.57
C ARG A 120 32.80 1.47 2.07
N SER A 121 32.16 1.36 0.90
CA SER A 121 31.48 2.46 0.22
C SER A 121 30.09 1.98 -0.16
N ARG A 122 29.07 2.44 0.54
CA ARG A 122 27.70 1.98 0.42
C ARG A 122 26.70 3.15 0.50
N PRO A 123 25.45 2.96 0.06
CA PRO A 123 24.40 3.95 0.26
C PRO A 123 24.14 4.23 1.74
N PHE A 124 23.58 5.39 2.05
CA PHE A 124 22.98 5.66 3.34
C PHE A 124 21.64 4.94 3.40
N VAL A 125 21.44 4.10 4.42
CA VAL A 125 20.29 3.20 4.54
C VAL A 125 19.32 3.70 5.60
N VAL A 126 18.10 3.98 5.19
CA VAL A 126 16.95 4.25 6.08
C VAL A 126 16.02 3.05 6.03
N SER A 127 15.64 2.52 7.17
CA SER A 127 14.63 1.48 7.28
C SER A 127 13.34 2.01 7.89
N ILE A 128 12.23 1.45 7.44
CA ILE A 128 10.89 1.63 8.02
C ILE A 128 10.40 0.25 8.43
N THR A 129 10.22 0.03 9.72
CA THR A 129 9.82 -1.28 10.27
C THR A 129 8.69 -1.12 11.28
N ASN A 130 8.06 -2.21 11.64
CA ASN A 130 7.10 -2.24 12.76
C ASN A 130 7.76 -2.92 13.96
N GLY A 131 8.53 -2.13 14.70
CA GLY A 131 9.40 -2.56 15.79
C GLY A 131 10.89 -2.47 15.41
N LEU A 132 11.75 -2.32 16.44
CA LEU A 132 13.18 -2.05 16.27
C LEU A 132 14.08 -3.29 16.45
N ASN A 133 13.53 -4.40 16.91
CA ASN A 133 14.30 -5.61 17.19
C ASN A 133 14.23 -6.60 16.02
N ASN A 134 14.89 -6.26 14.92
CA ASN A 134 14.96 -7.10 13.72
C ASN A 134 16.27 -6.84 12.95
N ASP A 135 16.60 -7.73 12.02
CA ASP A 135 17.86 -7.69 11.26
C ASP A 135 18.03 -6.41 10.43
N LEU A 136 16.98 -5.92 9.80
CA LEU A 136 17.02 -4.68 9.03
C LEU A 136 17.29 -3.47 9.91
N ALA A 137 16.57 -3.33 11.02
CA ALA A 137 16.74 -2.23 11.96
C ALA A 137 18.15 -2.15 12.55
N HIS A 138 18.76 -3.29 12.86
CA HIS A 138 20.12 -3.36 13.41
C HIS A 138 21.22 -3.01 12.41
N ARG A 139 20.94 -3.04 11.09
CA ARG A 139 21.94 -2.82 10.03
C ARG A 139 21.75 -1.52 9.26
N ALA A 140 20.62 -0.87 9.40
CA ALA A 140 20.36 0.44 8.82
C ALA A 140 21.12 1.57 9.54
N ASP A 141 21.38 2.67 8.85
CA ASP A 141 21.96 3.87 9.46
C ASP A 141 20.91 4.62 10.31
N ILE A 142 19.66 4.51 9.93
CA ILE A 142 18.49 5.02 10.64
C ILE A 142 17.33 4.04 10.48
N THR A 143 16.59 3.82 11.57
CA THR A 143 15.32 3.09 11.54
C THR A 143 14.20 3.98 12.05
N LEU A 144 13.10 4.02 11.32
CA LEU A 144 11.82 4.57 11.77
C LEU A 144 10.87 3.44 12.12
N ASP A 145 10.33 3.49 13.33
CA ASP A 145 9.30 2.55 13.80
C ASP A 145 7.91 3.12 13.55
N THR A 146 7.04 2.35 12.93
CA THR A 146 5.68 2.78 12.59
C THR A 146 4.71 2.81 13.77
N TRP A 147 5.01 2.14 14.89
CA TRP A 147 4.20 2.04 16.11
C TRP A 147 2.76 1.55 15.91
N VAL A 148 2.46 0.82 14.85
CA VAL A 148 1.07 0.41 14.56
C VAL A 148 0.59 -0.77 15.40
N GLY A 149 1.50 -1.49 16.05
CA GLY A 149 1.17 -2.64 16.87
C GLY A 149 1.25 -3.96 16.13
N LEU A 150 0.83 -5.04 16.77
CA LEU A 150 0.91 -6.39 16.21
C LEU A 150 -0.12 -6.57 15.10
N GLU A 151 0.32 -7.14 13.99
CA GLU A 151 -0.51 -7.58 12.87
C GLU A 151 -0.24 -9.05 12.58
N THR A 152 -1.28 -9.86 12.53
CA THR A 152 -1.19 -11.32 12.40
C THR A 152 -1.66 -11.84 11.06
N GLY A 153 -2.61 -11.16 10.43
CA GLY A 153 -3.18 -11.50 9.13
C GLY A 153 -2.42 -10.87 7.95
N PRO A 154 -3.07 -10.80 6.79
CA PRO A 154 -2.59 -10.01 5.66
C PRO A 154 -2.35 -8.56 6.04
N SER A 155 -1.52 -7.87 5.27
CA SER A 155 -1.12 -6.51 5.59
C SER A 155 -2.31 -5.53 5.55
N THR A 156 -2.53 -4.81 6.64
CA THR A 156 -3.59 -3.80 6.83
C THR A 156 -3.04 -2.59 7.56
N ILE A 157 -2.90 -2.69 8.91
CA ILE A 157 -2.38 -1.61 9.76
C ILE A 157 -0.93 -1.28 9.43
N THR A 158 -0.11 -2.27 9.09
CA THR A 158 1.30 -2.04 8.72
C THR A 158 1.44 -1.38 7.36
N PHE A 159 0.56 -1.68 6.40
CA PHE A 159 0.49 -0.97 5.11
C PHE A 159 0.12 0.51 5.31
N SER A 160 -0.96 0.78 6.06
CA SER A 160 -1.41 2.14 6.36
C SER A 160 -0.37 2.94 7.15
N GLY A 161 0.27 2.31 8.15
CA GLY A 161 1.32 2.94 8.94
C GLY A 161 2.59 3.23 8.14
N SER A 162 3.01 2.31 7.27
CA SER A 162 4.13 2.55 6.35
C SER A 162 3.87 3.73 5.43
N MET A 163 2.65 3.85 4.88
CA MET A 163 2.27 4.98 4.05
C MET A 163 2.30 6.30 4.81
N ALA A 164 1.82 6.34 6.06
CA ALA A 164 1.88 7.53 6.89
C ALA A 164 3.34 7.96 7.17
N THR A 165 4.21 7.02 7.50
CA THR A 165 5.64 7.28 7.70
C THR A 165 6.31 7.76 6.41
N LEU A 166 6.05 7.08 5.28
CA LEU A 166 6.55 7.46 3.96
C LEU A 166 6.07 8.83 3.49
N SER A 167 4.84 9.23 3.85
CA SER A 167 4.33 10.58 3.58
C SER A 167 5.18 11.65 4.26
N GLY A 168 5.58 11.43 5.53
CA GLY A 168 6.47 12.33 6.25
C GLY A 168 7.85 12.43 5.59
N ILE A 169 8.43 11.29 5.23
CA ILE A 169 9.73 11.23 4.53
C ILE A 169 9.65 11.92 3.17
N ALA A 170 8.62 11.68 2.38
CA ALA A 170 8.48 12.31 1.06
C ALA A 170 8.39 13.84 1.16
N ARG A 171 7.61 14.38 2.10
CA ARG A 171 7.53 15.83 2.38
C ARG A 171 8.88 16.39 2.76
N LEU A 172 9.59 15.71 3.65
CA LEU A 172 10.92 16.10 4.10
C LEU A 172 11.93 16.15 2.95
N LEU A 173 11.98 15.11 2.12
CA LEU A 173 12.87 15.00 0.96
C LEU A 173 12.47 15.95 -0.18
N ALA A 174 11.22 16.38 -0.22
CA ALA A 174 10.70 17.42 -1.13
C ALA A 174 11.01 18.85 -0.66
N GLY A 175 11.62 19.03 0.52
CA GLY A 175 12.11 20.32 1.01
C GLY A 175 11.35 20.92 2.19
N ASP A 176 10.36 20.22 2.75
CA ASP A 176 9.71 20.69 3.99
C ASP A 176 10.73 20.66 5.15
N SER A 177 10.59 21.57 6.12
CA SER A 177 11.27 21.42 7.41
C SER A 177 10.74 20.22 8.17
N VAL A 178 11.48 19.70 9.13
CA VAL A 178 11.02 18.55 9.95
C VAL A 178 9.70 18.85 10.63
N ASP A 179 9.55 20.06 11.22
CA ASP A 179 8.29 20.47 11.84
C ASP A 179 7.13 20.48 10.84
N THR A 180 7.33 21.09 9.68
CA THR A 180 6.31 21.15 8.63
C THR A 180 5.93 19.75 8.12
N ALA A 181 6.91 18.88 7.90
CA ALA A 181 6.67 17.52 7.45
C ALA A 181 5.85 16.72 8.47
N ILE A 182 6.19 16.83 9.76
CA ILE A 182 5.44 16.20 10.87
C ILE A 182 4.00 16.73 10.92
N ASP A 183 3.81 18.04 10.97
CA ASP A 183 2.48 18.66 11.12
C ASP A 183 1.56 18.34 9.94
N ARG A 184 2.08 18.45 8.71
CA ARG A 184 1.33 18.09 7.50
C ARG A 184 0.99 16.62 7.44
N THR A 185 1.89 15.74 7.88
CA THR A 185 1.64 14.30 7.93
C THR A 185 0.58 13.96 8.96
N ARG A 186 0.63 14.57 10.15
CA ARG A 186 -0.41 14.36 11.18
C ARG A 186 -1.78 14.85 10.72
N THR A 187 -1.84 16.00 10.06
CA THR A 187 -3.09 16.55 9.50
C THR A 187 -3.65 15.61 8.42
N ALA A 188 -2.80 15.12 7.51
CA ALA A 188 -3.21 14.19 6.47
C ALA A 188 -3.68 12.86 7.05
N ALA A 189 -2.97 12.32 8.06
CA ALA A 189 -3.32 11.07 8.72
C ALA A 189 -4.65 11.16 9.47
N GLU A 190 -4.93 12.29 10.14
CA GLU A 190 -6.22 12.51 10.78
C GLU A 190 -7.36 12.56 9.75
N GLY A 191 -7.19 13.28 8.64
CA GLY A 191 -8.18 13.30 7.55
C GLY A 191 -8.44 11.91 6.95
N ALA A 192 -7.39 11.13 6.72
CA ALA A 192 -7.49 9.76 6.23
C ALA A 192 -8.15 8.83 7.27
N ALA A 193 -7.80 8.96 8.55
CA ALA A 193 -8.40 8.18 9.63
C ALA A 193 -9.91 8.43 9.76
N LEU A 194 -10.34 9.69 9.74
CA LEU A 194 -11.76 10.04 9.78
C LEU A 194 -12.53 9.52 8.55
N ALA A 195 -11.91 9.48 7.39
CA ALA A 195 -12.52 8.91 6.20
C ALA A 195 -12.62 7.37 6.29
N ALA A 196 -11.58 6.73 6.81
CA ALA A 196 -11.57 5.29 7.06
C ALA A 196 -12.61 4.89 8.12
N GLU A 197 -12.76 5.64 9.20
CA GLU A 197 -13.82 5.42 10.21
C GLU A 197 -15.22 5.40 9.59
N ARG A 198 -15.55 6.38 8.75
CA ARG A 198 -16.83 6.41 8.02
C ARG A 198 -17.05 5.19 7.11
N MET A 199 -15.99 4.70 6.47
CA MET A 199 -16.06 3.47 5.65
C MET A 199 -16.28 2.23 6.50
N LEU A 200 -15.85 2.25 7.75
CA LEU A 200 -15.85 1.12 8.68
C LEU A 200 -16.99 1.19 9.71
N GLU A 201 -17.97 2.07 9.54
CA GLU A 201 -19.15 2.14 10.45
C GLU A 201 -19.93 0.81 10.49
N GLU A 202 -20.14 0.17 9.33
CA GLU A 202 -20.81 -1.14 9.21
C GLU A 202 -19.99 -2.09 8.33
N PRO A 203 -18.82 -2.55 8.78
CA PRO A 203 -17.85 -3.23 7.91
C PRO A 203 -18.37 -4.57 7.37
N GLU A 204 -19.14 -5.32 8.16
CA GLU A 204 -19.71 -6.60 7.73
C GLU A 204 -20.79 -6.39 6.66
N ALA A 205 -21.69 -5.44 6.85
CA ALA A 205 -22.76 -5.13 5.88
C ALA A 205 -22.17 -4.61 4.56
N ARG A 206 -21.15 -3.75 4.63
CA ARG A 206 -20.45 -3.25 3.45
C ARG A 206 -19.70 -4.37 2.71
N GLY A 207 -19.04 -5.26 3.44
CA GLY A 207 -18.40 -6.44 2.85
C GLY A 207 -19.41 -7.34 2.12
N GLU A 208 -20.60 -7.54 2.69
CA GLU A 208 -21.69 -8.30 2.06
C GLU A 208 -22.20 -7.63 0.77
N GLU A 209 -22.44 -6.33 0.81
CA GLU A 209 -22.86 -5.53 -0.34
C GLU A 209 -21.87 -5.68 -1.50
N LEU A 210 -20.58 -5.43 -1.24
CA LEU A 210 -19.51 -5.52 -2.24
C LEU A 210 -19.35 -6.95 -2.78
N ALA A 211 -19.39 -7.95 -1.90
CA ALA A 211 -19.27 -9.34 -2.31
C ALA A 211 -20.46 -9.77 -3.18
N SER A 212 -21.68 -9.35 -2.86
CA SER A 212 -22.87 -9.62 -3.67
C SER A 212 -22.78 -9.00 -5.07
N TRP A 213 -22.25 -7.77 -5.17
CA TRP A 213 -22.04 -7.10 -6.47
C TRP A 213 -20.99 -7.82 -7.32
N MET A 214 -19.91 -8.31 -6.71
CA MET A 214 -18.75 -8.91 -7.40
C MET A 214 -18.87 -10.43 -7.56
N ALA A 215 -19.91 -11.09 -7.01
CA ALA A 215 -20.03 -12.55 -6.99
C ALA A 215 -20.17 -13.20 -8.38
N GLY A 216 -19.77 -14.47 -8.45
CA GLY A 216 -20.03 -15.32 -9.62
C GLY A 216 -19.15 -15.03 -10.85
N ARG A 217 -17.95 -14.48 -10.64
CA ARG A 217 -16.96 -14.22 -11.70
C ARG A 217 -15.70 -15.02 -11.44
N ASP A 218 -15.03 -15.43 -12.51
CA ASP A 218 -13.86 -16.29 -12.45
C ASP A 218 -12.56 -15.51 -12.22
N VAL A 219 -12.51 -14.26 -12.71
CA VAL A 219 -11.32 -13.40 -12.69
C VAL A 219 -11.69 -12.02 -12.17
N MET A 220 -10.85 -11.51 -11.28
CA MET A 220 -10.93 -10.15 -10.78
C MET A 220 -9.68 -9.36 -11.16
N VAL A 221 -9.85 -8.11 -11.60
CA VAL A 221 -8.74 -7.19 -11.85
C VAL A 221 -8.88 -5.96 -10.96
N VAL A 222 -7.77 -5.48 -10.44
CA VAL A 222 -7.70 -4.24 -9.66
C VAL A 222 -6.84 -3.24 -10.43
N LEU A 223 -7.43 -2.12 -10.79
CA LEU A 223 -6.83 -1.15 -11.71
C LEU A 223 -6.60 0.19 -11.01
N GLY A 224 -5.44 0.79 -11.23
CA GLY A 224 -5.09 2.09 -10.67
C GLY A 224 -3.92 2.73 -11.41
N ARG A 225 -3.76 4.06 -11.28
CA ARG A 225 -2.67 4.82 -11.88
C ARG A 225 -1.87 5.58 -10.83
N GLY A 226 -0.59 5.81 -11.11
CA GLY A 226 0.27 6.62 -10.25
C GLY A 226 0.22 6.18 -8.79
N PRO A 227 -0.08 7.07 -7.83
CA PRO A 227 -0.21 6.72 -6.42
C PRO A 227 -1.27 5.65 -6.12
N ALA A 228 -2.38 5.61 -6.88
CA ALA A 228 -3.44 4.61 -6.69
C ALA A 228 -2.98 3.17 -6.96
N ARG A 229 -1.83 2.97 -7.64
CA ARG A 229 -1.21 1.64 -7.79
C ARG A 229 -0.92 0.98 -6.45
N ALA A 230 -0.60 1.75 -5.41
CA ALA A 230 -0.40 1.20 -4.08
C ALA A 230 -1.60 0.35 -3.61
N ALA A 231 -2.80 0.90 -3.72
CA ALA A 231 -4.02 0.19 -3.34
C ALA A 231 -4.43 -0.88 -4.38
N ALA A 232 -4.10 -0.69 -5.66
CA ALA A 232 -4.39 -1.69 -6.69
C ALA A 232 -3.54 -2.95 -6.53
N GLU A 233 -2.23 -2.80 -6.40
CA GLU A 233 -1.30 -3.92 -6.27
C GLU A 233 -1.48 -4.64 -4.94
N MET A 234 -1.54 -3.88 -3.84
CA MET A 234 -1.84 -4.45 -2.53
C MET A 234 -3.22 -5.12 -2.47
N GLY A 235 -4.25 -4.55 -3.12
CA GLY A 235 -5.59 -5.12 -3.18
C GLY A 235 -5.62 -6.46 -3.89
N ALA A 236 -4.95 -6.59 -5.04
CA ALA A 236 -4.84 -7.84 -5.76
C ALA A 236 -4.00 -8.88 -4.99
N LEU A 237 -2.94 -8.47 -4.31
CA LEU A 237 -2.15 -9.33 -3.43
C LEU A 237 -3.05 -9.90 -2.32
N LEU A 238 -3.78 -9.05 -1.64
CA LEU A 238 -4.68 -9.42 -0.55
C LEU A 238 -5.78 -10.39 -0.99
N LEU A 239 -6.41 -10.15 -2.14
CA LEU A 239 -7.41 -11.05 -2.72
C LEU A 239 -6.80 -12.44 -2.95
N LYS A 240 -5.57 -12.52 -3.49
CA LYS A 240 -4.85 -13.80 -3.68
C LYS A 240 -4.54 -14.48 -2.35
N GLU A 241 -4.13 -13.75 -1.32
CA GLU A 241 -3.92 -14.27 0.04
C GLU A 241 -5.21 -14.82 0.65
N CYS A 242 -6.35 -14.23 0.32
CA CYS A 242 -7.68 -14.75 0.64
C CYS A 242 -8.14 -15.88 -0.30
N GLY A 243 -7.32 -16.27 -1.27
CA GLY A 243 -7.56 -17.39 -2.20
C GLY A 243 -8.51 -17.06 -3.35
N ILE A 244 -8.58 -15.81 -3.75
CA ILE A 244 -9.38 -15.30 -4.87
C ILE A 244 -8.42 -15.01 -6.02
N MET A 245 -8.78 -15.46 -7.24
CA MET A 245 -8.01 -15.16 -8.44
C MET A 245 -8.15 -13.68 -8.77
N ALA A 246 -7.10 -12.93 -8.56
CA ALA A 246 -7.06 -11.49 -8.82
C ALA A 246 -5.69 -11.07 -9.35
N GLU A 247 -5.69 -10.06 -10.25
CA GLU A 247 -4.48 -9.42 -10.74
C GLU A 247 -4.61 -7.91 -10.69
N SER A 248 -3.48 -7.22 -10.54
CA SER A 248 -3.39 -5.76 -10.64
C SER A 248 -2.72 -5.35 -11.93
N LEU A 249 -3.21 -4.27 -12.51
CA LEU A 249 -2.54 -3.61 -13.64
C LEU A 249 -2.67 -2.10 -13.52
N GLU A 250 -1.69 -1.40 -14.06
CA GLU A 250 -1.84 0.02 -14.33
C GLU A 250 -2.94 0.20 -15.39
N SER A 251 -3.88 1.12 -15.15
CA SER A 251 -5.12 1.23 -15.95
C SER A 251 -4.88 1.48 -17.46
N ALA A 252 -3.80 2.21 -17.84
CA ALA A 252 -3.47 2.37 -19.25
C ALA A 252 -2.91 1.07 -19.82
N MET A 253 -2.07 0.35 -19.08
CA MET A 253 -1.54 -0.95 -19.53
C MET A 253 -2.65 -1.98 -19.74
N PHE A 254 -3.75 -1.89 -18.97
CA PHE A 254 -4.91 -2.75 -19.19
C PHE A 254 -5.53 -2.56 -20.59
N ARG A 255 -5.52 -1.32 -21.13
CA ARG A 255 -6.01 -1.04 -22.50
C ARG A 255 -5.10 -1.60 -23.60
N HIS A 256 -3.84 -1.95 -23.28
CA HIS A 256 -2.85 -2.44 -24.24
C HIS A 256 -2.80 -3.98 -24.31
N GLY A 257 -3.97 -4.61 -24.48
CA GLY A 257 -4.12 -6.05 -24.67
C GLY A 257 -5.10 -6.69 -23.68
N PRO A 258 -4.90 -6.59 -22.34
CA PRO A 258 -5.78 -7.23 -21.37
C PRO A 258 -7.27 -6.88 -21.50
N LEU A 259 -7.63 -5.75 -22.08
CA LEU A 259 -9.02 -5.35 -22.36
C LEU A 259 -9.77 -6.37 -23.24
N GLU A 260 -9.09 -7.17 -24.06
CA GLU A 260 -9.68 -8.26 -24.85
C GLU A 260 -10.30 -9.38 -23.98
N LEU A 261 -9.92 -9.45 -22.71
CA LEU A 261 -10.51 -10.39 -21.74
C LEU A 261 -11.82 -9.88 -21.13
N ALA A 262 -12.18 -8.61 -21.38
CA ALA A 262 -13.35 -8.00 -20.76
C ALA A 262 -14.65 -8.68 -21.20
N GLY A 263 -15.43 -9.13 -20.22
CA GLY A 263 -16.68 -9.84 -20.46
C GLY A 263 -17.41 -10.24 -19.18
N PRO A 264 -18.57 -10.91 -19.28
CA PRO A 264 -19.43 -11.23 -18.14
C PRO A 264 -18.77 -12.13 -17.05
N GLY A 265 -17.70 -12.86 -17.39
CA GLY A 265 -16.92 -13.68 -16.46
C GLY A 265 -15.90 -12.90 -15.64
N MET A 266 -15.76 -11.60 -15.89
CA MET A 266 -14.79 -10.74 -15.21
C MET A 266 -15.48 -9.78 -14.22
N SER A 267 -14.79 -9.47 -13.15
CA SER A 267 -15.06 -8.32 -12.29
C SER A 267 -13.84 -7.39 -12.25
N ALA A 268 -14.08 -6.10 -12.09
CA ALA A 268 -13.03 -5.09 -12.05
C ALA A 268 -13.25 -4.09 -10.92
N ILE A 269 -12.17 -3.77 -10.21
CA ILE A 269 -12.13 -2.68 -9.25
C ILE A 269 -11.27 -1.58 -9.87
N VAL A 270 -11.84 -0.40 -10.07
CA VAL A 270 -11.15 0.75 -10.68
C VAL A 270 -10.95 1.83 -9.62
N LEU A 271 -9.70 2.09 -9.27
CA LEU A 271 -9.31 3.12 -8.30
C LEU A 271 -9.11 4.45 -9.02
N ALA A 272 -10.19 5.20 -9.23
CA ALA A 272 -10.20 6.48 -9.96
C ALA A 272 -10.03 7.66 -8.99
N THR A 273 -8.96 7.64 -8.20
CA THR A 273 -8.72 8.59 -7.10
C THR A 273 -7.80 9.74 -7.46
N GLU A 274 -7.02 9.63 -8.55
CA GLU A 274 -6.03 10.63 -8.95
C GLU A 274 -6.65 11.72 -9.82
N PRO A 275 -6.61 13.00 -9.41
CA PRO A 275 -7.29 14.09 -10.13
C PRO A 275 -6.89 14.19 -11.61
N GLU A 276 -5.61 13.96 -11.93
CA GLU A 276 -5.06 14.09 -13.28
C GLU A 276 -5.58 13.01 -14.23
N THR A 277 -5.91 11.83 -13.72
CA THR A 277 -6.29 10.67 -14.57
C THR A 277 -7.69 10.16 -14.31
N ARG A 278 -8.41 10.73 -13.34
CA ARG A 278 -9.74 10.27 -12.92
C ARG A 278 -10.71 10.07 -14.10
N ARG A 279 -10.76 11.01 -15.04
CA ARG A 279 -11.63 10.91 -16.21
C ARG A 279 -11.24 9.75 -17.13
N LEU A 280 -9.95 9.44 -17.22
CA LEU A 280 -9.45 8.32 -18.00
C LEU A 280 -9.83 6.98 -17.36
N ASP A 281 -9.77 6.92 -16.03
CA ASP A 281 -10.13 5.72 -15.26
C ASP A 281 -11.64 5.50 -15.26
N LEU A 282 -12.45 6.55 -15.13
CA LEU A 282 -13.91 6.48 -15.27
C LEU A 282 -14.32 6.08 -16.71
N GLY A 283 -13.60 6.56 -17.71
CA GLY A 283 -13.80 6.13 -19.11
C GLY A 283 -13.50 4.64 -19.31
N LEU A 284 -12.43 4.13 -18.68
CA LEU A 284 -12.13 2.69 -18.68
C LEU A 284 -13.22 1.90 -17.97
N ALA A 285 -13.70 2.37 -16.82
CA ALA A 285 -14.80 1.74 -16.09
C ALA A 285 -16.08 1.66 -16.94
N ALA A 286 -16.40 2.72 -17.70
CA ALA A 286 -17.55 2.72 -18.63
C ALA A 286 -17.40 1.68 -19.76
N ASP A 287 -16.20 1.57 -20.35
CA ASP A 287 -15.92 0.57 -21.38
C ASP A 287 -16.07 -0.86 -20.83
N LEU A 288 -15.59 -1.10 -19.60
CA LEU A 288 -15.71 -2.39 -18.92
C LEU A 288 -17.18 -2.74 -18.64
N VAL A 289 -17.99 -1.79 -18.19
CA VAL A 289 -19.44 -2.00 -18.01
C VAL A 289 -20.11 -2.36 -19.34
N GLN A 290 -19.77 -1.67 -20.44
CA GLN A 290 -20.30 -1.98 -21.77
C GLN A 290 -19.92 -3.39 -22.25
N ALA A 291 -18.75 -3.88 -21.84
CA ALA A 291 -18.31 -5.26 -22.11
C ALA A 291 -18.98 -6.31 -21.22
N GLY A 292 -19.83 -5.92 -20.26
CA GLY A 292 -20.52 -6.83 -19.34
C GLY A 292 -19.74 -7.19 -18.10
N VAL A 293 -18.65 -6.48 -17.80
CA VAL A 293 -17.86 -6.66 -16.57
C VAL A 293 -18.63 -6.08 -15.38
N ALA A 294 -18.62 -6.76 -14.23
CA ALA A 294 -19.07 -6.18 -12.97
C ALA A 294 -18.00 -5.21 -12.44
N VAL A 295 -18.32 -3.92 -12.40
CA VAL A 295 -17.34 -2.87 -12.09
C VAL A 295 -17.66 -2.23 -10.75
N LEU A 296 -16.69 -2.24 -9.84
CA LEU A 296 -16.63 -1.41 -8.64
C LEU A 296 -15.70 -0.23 -8.91
N VAL A 297 -16.16 0.99 -8.67
CA VAL A 297 -15.33 2.19 -8.80
C VAL A 297 -15.11 2.81 -7.42
N VAL A 298 -13.87 3.11 -7.09
CA VAL A 298 -13.53 3.87 -5.88
C VAL A 298 -13.09 5.26 -6.29
N THR A 299 -13.86 6.27 -5.86
CA THR A 299 -13.64 7.69 -6.24
C THR A 299 -13.77 8.59 -5.02
N PRO A 300 -13.25 9.83 -5.05
CA PRO A 300 -13.40 10.76 -3.92
C PRO A 300 -14.84 11.15 -3.62
N ASP A 301 -15.71 11.26 -4.61
CA ASP A 301 -17.08 11.79 -4.50
C ASP A 301 -18.20 10.80 -4.83
N GLY A 302 -17.84 9.56 -5.15
CA GLY A 302 -18.82 8.53 -5.53
C GLY A 302 -19.29 8.64 -6.99
N GLU A 303 -18.60 9.42 -7.85
CA GLU A 303 -18.91 9.46 -9.28
C GLU A 303 -18.68 8.10 -9.94
N GLU A 304 -19.66 7.63 -10.71
CA GLU A 304 -19.59 6.33 -11.38
C GLU A 304 -20.22 6.38 -12.78
N PRO A 305 -19.75 5.59 -13.74
CA PRO A 305 -20.48 5.35 -14.96
C PRO A 305 -21.74 4.52 -14.68
N LYS A 306 -22.79 4.76 -15.45
CA LYS A 306 -24.06 4.03 -15.32
C LYS A 306 -23.82 2.52 -15.44
N GLY A 307 -24.24 1.76 -14.41
CA GLY A 307 -24.10 0.29 -14.36
C GLY A 307 -22.86 -0.18 -13.61
N ALA A 308 -22.02 0.71 -13.11
CA ALA A 308 -21.01 0.41 -12.10
C ALA A 308 -21.61 0.57 -10.68
N HIS A 309 -20.85 0.15 -9.69
CA HIS A 309 -21.11 0.43 -8.27
C HIS A 309 -19.98 1.30 -7.72
N ALA A 310 -20.30 2.39 -7.04
CA ALA A 310 -19.29 3.30 -6.52
C ALA A 310 -19.16 3.27 -5.00
N VAL A 311 -17.92 3.48 -4.54
CA VAL A 311 -17.60 3.77 -3.14
C VAL A 311 -16.86 5.11 -3.08
N ALA A 312 -17.39 6.04 -2.26
CA ALA A 312 -16.78 7.35 -2.04
C ALA A 312 -15.76 7.30 -0.89
N THR A 313 -14.53 7.81 -1.14
CA THR A 313 -13.50 7.94 -0.10
C THR A 313 -13.52 9.29 0.61
N GLY A 314 -14.13 10.32 0.02
CA GLY A 314 -13.87 11.71 0.33
C GLY A 314 -12.60 12.23 -0.35
N PHE A 315 -12.45 13.55 -0.38
CA PHE A 315 -11.24 14.19 -0.86
C PHE A 315 -10.18 14.21 0.25
N LEU A 316 -9.07 13.57 0.01
CA LEU A 316 -8.00 13.35 0.98
C LEU A 316 -6.65 13.86 0.45
N ASP A 317 -5.68 13.97 1.35
CA ASP A 317 -4.29 14.16 0.96
C ASP A 317 -3.82 12.97 0.10
N ARG A 318 -3.23 13.27 -1.05
CA ARG A 318 -2.82 12.28 -2.05
C ARG A 318 -1.89 11.20 -1.49
N ALA A 319 -1.02 11.57 -0.56
CA ALA A 319 -0.06 10.65 0.03
C ALA A 319 -0.74 9.49 0.80
N LEU A 320 -1.96 9.70 1.31
CA LEU A 320 -2.71 8.73 2.11
C LEU A 320 -4.03 8.26 1.47
N MET A 321 -4.34 8.72 0.26
CA MET A 321 -5.54 8.30 -0.47
C MET A 321 -5.59 6.78 -0.63
N SER A 322 -4.47 6.13 -0.95
CA SER A 322 -4.42 4.68 -1.14
C SER A 322 -4.65 3.90 0.16
N ALA A 323 -4.30 4.45 1.33
CA ALA A 323 -4.59 3.81 2.61
C ALA A 323 -6.09 3.75 2.93
N VAL A 324 -6.87 4.64 2.33
CA VAL A 324 -8.35 4.66 2.49
C VAL A 324 -9.03 3.92 1.33
N SER A 325 -8.59 4.14 0.09
CA SER A 325 -9.21 3.52 -1.09
C SER A 325 -9.03 2.01 -1.18
N ILE A 326 -8.12 1.41 -0.40
CA ILE A 326 -7.97 -0.05 -0.30
C ILE A 326 -9.03 -0.69 0.62
N ILE A 327 -9.63 0.04 1.54
CA ILE A 327 -10.57 -0.52 2.54
C ILE A 327 -11.73 -1.28 1.89
N PRO A 328 -12.41 -0.79 0.86
CA PRO A 328 -13.44 -1.56 0.16
C PRO A 328 -12.93 -2.90 -0.39
N VAL A 329 -11.68 -2.93 -0.88
CA VAL A 329 -11.05 -4.16 -1.40
C VAL A 329 -10.76 -5.15 -0.27
N GLN A 330 -10.34 -4.65 0.89
CA GLN A 330 -10.08 -5.46 2.09
C GLN A 330 -11.37 -6.09 2.62
N LEU A 331 -12.45 -5.32 2.71
CA LEU A 331 -13.77 -5.82 3.15
C LEU A 331 -14.34 -6.83 2.15
N LEU A 332 -14.19 -6.58 0.85
CA LEU A 332 -14.55 -7.52 -0.20
C LEU A 332 -13.77 -8.83 -0.07
N ALA A 333 -12.44 -8.77 0.05
CA ALA A 333 -11.58 -9.94 0.18
C ALA A 333 -11.92 -10.77 1.43
N TRP A 334 -12.11 -10.10 2.56
CA TRP A 334 -12.59 -10.71 3.80
C TRP A 334 -13.89 -11.48 3.59
N LYS A 335 -14.91 -10.81 3.02
CA LYS A 335 -16.23 -11.43 2.85
C LYS A 335 -16.24 -12.58 1.85
N LEU A 336 -15.52 -12.45 0.73
CA LEU A 336 -15.41 -13.53 -0.25
C LEU A 336 -14.71 -14.76 0.33
N ALA A 337 -13.68 -14.57 1.17
CA ALA A 337 -13.02 -15.66 1.88
C ALA A 337 -14.01 -16.37 2.84
N VAL A 338 -14.72 -15.62 3.67
CA VAL A 338 -15.74 -16.17 4.59
C VAL A 338 -16.83 -16.93 3.81
N SER A 339 -17.36 -16.34 2.75
CA SER A 339 -18.42 -16.96 1.93
C SER A 339 -17.97 -18.26 1.25
N SER A 340 -16.67 -18.39 0.94
CA SER A 340 -16.09 -19.63 0.40
C SER A 340 -15.65 -20.64 1.47
N GLY A 341 -15.97 -20.40 2.75
CA GLY A 341 -15.64 -21.29 3.88
C GLY A 341 -14.16 -21.25 4.28
N ARG A 342 -13.41 -20.23 3.84
CA ARG A 342 -12.01 -20.02 4.24
C ARG A 342 -11.93 -19.14 5.48
N THR A 343 -10.86 -19.31 6.25
CA THR A 343 -10.50 -18.36 7.30
C THR A 343 -9.70 -17.23 6.66
N PRO A 344 -10.19 -15.97 6.66
CA PRO A 344 -9.46 -14.86 6.09
C PRO A 344 -8.09 -14.71 6.76
N GLY A 345 -7.05 -14.49 5.93
CA GLY A 345 -5.70 -14.30 6.43
C GLY A 345 -4.99 -15.52 6.99
N ALA A 346 -5.59 -16.71 6.93
CA ALA A 346 -4.91 -17.95 7.31
C ALA A 346 -3.99 -18.42 6.17
N TYR A 347 -2.70 -18.33 6.40
CA TYR A 347 -1.69 -18.83 5.47
C TYR A 347 -1.62 -20.35 5.52
N THR A 348 -1.83 -21.03 4.38
CA THR A 348 -1.75 -22.49 4.28
C THR A 348 -0.52 -22.97 3.49
N ARG A 349 0.09 -22.11 2.68
CA ARG A 349 1.24 -22.42 1.82
C ARG A 349 2.40 -21.46 2.00
N ALA A 350 2.12 -20.23 2.40
CA ALA A 350 3.10 -19.20 2.73
C ALA A 350 3.14 -18.99 4.24
N SER A 351 4.00 -18.10 4.70
CA SER A 351 4.03 -17.58 6.06
C SER A 351 3.87 -16.05 6.00
N LYS A 352 3.46 -15.43 7.11
CA LYS A 352 3.38 -13.96 7.23
C LYS A 352 4.71 -13.28 6.84
N VAL A 353 5.83 -13.90 7.21
CA VAL A 353 7.18 -13.43 6.86
C VAL A 353 7.84 -14.46 5.96
N THR A 354 8.27 -14.05 4.77
CA THR A 354 9.00 -14.89 3.83
C THR A 354 10.47 -14.93 4.23
N THR A 355 10.91 -16.04 4.83
CA THR A 355 12.29 -16.22 5.33
C THR A 355 13.16 -17.05 4.41
N ARG A 356 12.68 -17.40 3.23
CA ARG A 356 13.41 -18.15 2.19
C ARG A 356 13.22 -17.43 0.85
N GLU A 357 14.33 -17.26 0.13
CA GLU A 357 14.36 -16.81 -1.26
C GLU A 357 13.90 -17.91 -2.21
#